data_ceb03557dc3566dc1502c0cc04088426
#
_entry.id   ceb03557dc3566dc1502c0cc04088426
#
_cell.length_a   1.000
_cell.length_b   1.000
_cell.length_c   1.000
_cell.angle_alpha   90.00
_cell.angle_beta   90.00
_cell.angle_gamma   90.00
#
_symmetry.space_group_name_H-M   'P 1'
#
loop_
_entity.id
_entity.type
_entity.pdbx_description
1 polymer ?
#
loop_
_entity_poly.entity_id
_entity_poly.type
_entity_poly.pdbx_seq_one_letter_code
_entity_poly.pdbx_strand_id
1 'polypeptide(L)'
;MSKITTVQQHILDEERLYPGATGDFTALLTSLTLAAKIISREVNQAGLVRILGETGEINVHGEAVQKLDEFAQQTIYRAMGHSGHLCVMASEESEGIIPIPDGGKRGRYVLMFDPLDGSSNIDVNASIGTIFSIHRKITVGHADGSIEDCLQRGTEQLAAGYFIYGSSTMMVYTTGHGVNGFTLDPSLGEFLLSHANIKIPRRGKIYSINEGNINQWDSGTRRYVEHVKQDQKSDGRPYSCLLYTSPSPRDS
;
A
#
# COMPACT_ATOMS: atom_id res chain seq x y z
N MET A 1 -22.79 -16.10 -15.85
CA MET A 1 -21.60 -15.24 -15.99
C MET A 1 -21.41 -14.52 -14.67
N SER A 2 -20.26 -14.63 -14.01
CA SER A 2 -19.95 -13.83 -12.82
C SER A 2 -19.93 -12.36 -13.22
N LYS A 3 -20.59 -11.50 -12.44
CA LYS A 3 -20.62 -10.04 -12.70
C LYS A 3 -19.19 -9.53 -12.55
N ILE A 4 -18.59 -9.01 -13.63
CA ILE A 4 -17.31 -8.30 -13.55
C ILE A 4 -17.58 -6.98 -12.84
N THR A 5 -16.89 -6.73 -11.73
CA THR A 5 -17.04 -5.51 -10.95
C THR A 5 -15.68 -4.84 -10.84
N THR A 6 -15.54 -3.63 -11.39
CA THR A 6 -14.32 -2.83 -11.24
C THR A 6 -14.29 -2.19 -9.86
N VAL A 7 -13.09 -1.76 -9.41
CA VAL A 7 -12.95 -1.01 -8.14
C VAL A 7 -13.84 0.23 -8.14
N GLN A 8 -13.91 0.96 -9.25
CA GLN A 8 -14.77 2.14 -9.38
C GLN A 8 -16.25 1.80 -9.23
N GLN A 9 -16.71 0.73 -9.89
CA GLN A 9 -18.09 0.27 -9.76
C GLN A 9 -18.43 -0.12 -8.32
N HIS A 10 -17.51 -0.81 -7.66
CA HIS A 10 -17.67 -1.23 -6.27
C HIS A 10 -17.79 -0.04 -5.33
N ILE A 11 -16.91 0.97 -5.46
CA ILE A 11 -16.96 2.18 -4.64
C ILE A 11 -18.27 2.93 -4.84
N LEU A 12 -18.71 3.10 -6.10
CA LEU A 12 -19.99 3.75 -6.42
C LEU A 12 -21.19 2.98 -5.82
N ASP A 13 -21.15 1.65 -5.86
CA ASP A 13 -22.20 0.82 -5.26
C ASP A 13 -22.21 0.96 -3.73
N GLU A 14 -21.04 1.07 -3.07
CA GLU A 14 -20.95 1.36 -1.64
C GLU A 14 -21.39 2.79 -1.29
N GLU A 15 -20.99 3.81 -2.07
CA GLU A 15 -21.39 5.19 -1.82
C GLU A 15 -22.92 5.40 -1.84
N ARG A 16 -23.64 4.62 -2.64
CA ARG A 16 -25.12 4.68 -2.68
C ARG A 16 -25.78 4.31 -1.36
N LEU A 17 -25.07 3.59 -0.49
CA LEU A 17 -25.54 3.22 0.84
C LEU A 17 -25.38 4.35 1.87
N TYR A 18 -24.63 5.42 1.51
CA TYR A 18 -24.30 6.53 2.42
C TYR A 18 -24.87 7.85 1.91
N PRO A 19 -25.98 8.34 2.53
CA PRO A 19 -26.50 9.67 2.23
C PRO A 19 -25.46 10.75 2.49
N GLY A 20 -25.16 11.58 1.48
CA GLY A 20 -24.16 12.66 1.58
C GLY A 20 -22.78 12.32 1.00
N ALA A 21 -22.60 11.16 0.42
CA ALA A 21 -21.44 10.88 -0.43
C ALA A 21 -21.44 11.84 -1.65
N THR A 22 -20.27 12.43 -1.95
CA THR A 22 -20.15 13.49 -2.97
C THR A 22 -19.43 13.05 -4.24
N GLY A 23 -19.01 11.77 -4.32
CA GLY A 23 -18.14 11.29 -5.40
C GLY A 23 -16.67 11.71 -5.27
N ASP A 24 -16.34 12.63 -4.36
CA ASP A 24 -14.96 13.09 -4.15
C ASP A 24 -14.05 11.94 -3.72
N PHE A 25 -14.57 11.05 -2.88
CA PHE A 25 -13.83 9.89 -2.40
C PHE A 25 -13.59 8.87 -3.53
N THR A 26 -14.60 8.63 -4.36
CA THR A 26 -14.46 7.77 -5.56
C THR A 26 -13.41 8.33 -6.51
N ALA A 27 -13.42 9.64 -6.75
CA ALA A 27 -12.44 10.29 -7.62
C ALA A 27 -11.03 10.19 -7.05
N LEU A 28 -10.87 10.34 -5.73
CA LEU A 28 -9.60 10.20 -5.03
C LEU A 28 -9.03 8.78 -5.16
N LEU A 29 -9.83 7.76 -4.87
CA LEU A 29 -9.40 6.36 -5.02
C LEU A 29 -9.12 6.00 -6.50
N THR A 30 -9.89 6.55 -7.43
CA THR A 30 -9.64 6.35 -8.88
C THR A 30 -8.28 6.94 -9.28
N SER A 31 -7.93 8.12 -8.81
CA SER A 31 -6.62 8.74 -9.05
C SER A 31 -5.48 7.90 -8.45
N LEU A 32 -5.70 7.35 -7.26
CA LEU A 32 -4.74 6.47 -6.61
C LEU A 32 -4.53 5.15 -7.37
N THR A 33 -5.61 4.55 -7.91
CA THR A 33 -5.48 3.36 -8.76
C THR A 33 -4.74 3.64 -10.06
N LEU A 34 -4.87 4.84 -10.63
CA LEU A 34 -4.09 5.25 -11.80
C LEU A 34 -2.59 5.32 -11.46
N ALA A 35 -2.24 5.96 -10.34
CA ALA A 35 -0.86 5.99 -9.87
C ALA A 35 -0.29 4.57 -9.69
N ALA A 36 -1.05 3.68 -9.05
CA ALA A 36 -0.64 2.31 -8.84
C ALA A 36 -0.45 1.51 -10.15
N LYS A 37 -1.27 1.75 -11.18
CA LYS A 37 -1.09 1.14 -12.52
C LYS A 37 0.22 1.58 -13.16
N ILE A 38 0.58 2.87 -13.03
CA ILE A 38 1.83 3.42 -13.55
C ILE A 38 3.03 2.82 -12.80
N ILE A 39 2.97 2.80 -11.45
CA ILE A 39 4.02 2.22 -10.61
C ILE A 39 4.18 0.72 -10.92
N SER A 40 3.08 -0.03 -11.00
CA SER A 40 3.08 -1.45 -11.34
C SER A 40 3.82 -1.73 -12.65
N ARG A 41 3.60 -0.90 -13.67
CA ARG A 41 4.29 -1.03 -14.95
C ARG A 41 5.80 -0.86 -14.78
N GLU A 42 6.25 0.16 -14.07
CA GLU A 42 7.67 0.43 -13.88
C GLU A 42 8.34 -0.64 -13.02
N VAL A 43 7.68 -1.07 -11.93
CA VAL A 43 8.16 -2.18 -11.10
C VAL A 43 8.35 -3.47 -11.92
N ASN A 44 7.37 -3.81 -12.77
CA ASN A 44 7.45 -5.01 -13.62
C ASN A 44 8.51 -4.89 -14.73
N GLN A 45 8.98 -3.70 -15.03
CA GLN A 45 10.02 -3.43 -16.02
C GLN A 45 11.38 -3.11 -15.40
N ALA A 46 11.49 -3.05 -14.08
CA ALA A 46 12.69 -2.62 -13.36
C ALA A 46 13.95 -3.42 -13.74
N GLY A 47 13.82 -4.70 -14.09
CA GLY A 47 14.91 -5.52 -14.59
C GLY A 47 15.19 -5.41 -16.10
N LEU A 48 14.30 -4.80 -16.88
CA LEU A 48 14.41 -4.70 -18.33
C LEU A 48 14.84 -3.32 -18.81
N VAL A 49 14.36 -2.29 -18.14
CA VAL A 49 14.76 -0.91 -18.42
C VAL A 49 15.91 -0.58 -17.48
N ARG A 50 16.99 -0.07 -18.01
CA ARG A 50 18.07 0.56 -17.24
C ARG A 50 17.58 1.85 -16.56
N ILE A 51 16.54 1.73 -15.74
CA ILE A 51 16.21 2.66 -14.66
C ILE A 51 17.39 2.68 -13.67
N LEU A 52 18.16 1.62 -13.67
CA LEU A 52 19.51 1.40 -13.17
C LEU A 52 20.52 2.11 -14.10
N GLY A 53 20.64 3.44 -13.99
CA GLY A 53 21.55 4.33 -14.69
C GLY A 53 22.67 3.74 -15.54
N GLU A 54 22.78 4.22 -16.80
CA GLU A 54 23.99 4.12 -17.60
C GLU A 54 25.08 5.02 -17.02
N THR A 55 25.79 4.56 -16.02
CA THR A 55 27.15 5.01 -15.73
C THR A 55 27.87 3.83 -15.11
N GLY A 56 28.91 3.37 -15.81
CA GLY A 56 29.68 2.17 -15.52
C GLY A 56 30.46 2.19 -14.20
N GLU A 57 29.87 2.60 -13.11
CA GLU A 57 30.42 2.54 -11.77
C GLU A 57 29.58 1.65 -10.86
N ILE A 58 30.26 0.78 -10.15
CA ILE A 58 29.81 -0.33 -9.33
C ILE A 58 29.28 0.20 -8.00
N ASN A 59 28.04 0.74 -7.97
CA ASN A 59 27.25 0.95 -6.76
C ASN A 59 25.75 0.88 -7.09
N VAL A 60 25.37 -0.18 -7.79
CA VAL A 60 24.16 -0.22 -8.62
C VAL A 60 22.88 -0.44 -7.77
N HIS A 61 22.97 -1.11 -6.60
CA HIS A 61 21.77 -1.57 -5.91
C HIS A 61 21.05 -0.46 -5.12
N GLY A 62 21.75 0.36 -4.36
CA GLY A 62 21.14 1.42 -3.57
C GLY A 62 20.54 2.56 -4.39
N GLU A 63 21.25 3.00 -5.47
CA GLU A 63 20.75 4.09 -6.32
C GLU A 63 19.54 3.72 -7.16
N ALA A 64 19.41 2.46 -7.53
CA ALA A 64 18.28 1.98 -8.31
C ALA A 64 16.99 1.90 -7.50
N VAL A 65 17.07 1.38 -6.29
CA VAL A 65 15.99 1.35 -5.33
C VAL A 65 15.52 2.77 -5.06
N GLN A 66 16.43 3.67 -4.75
CA GLN A 66 16.13 5.09 -4.49
C GLN A 66 15.45 5.80 -5.67
N LYS A 67 15.83 5.49 -6.92
CA LYS A 67 15.17 6.04 -8.12
C LYS A 67 13.73 5.55 -8.29
N LEU A 68 13.47 4.30 -7.95
CA LEU A 68 12.11 3.74 -8.06
C LEU A 68 11.20 4.26 -6.95
N ASP A 69 11.71 4.44 -5.73
CA ASP A 69 11.00 5.10 -4.61
C ASP A 69 10.64 6.54 -5.01
N GLU A 70 11.61 7.30 -5.52
CA GLU A 70 11.39 8.66 -5.99
C GLU A 70 10.36 8.71 -7.15
N PHE A 71 10.45 7.79 -8.10
CA PHE A 71 9.48 7.68 -9.19
C PHE A 71 8.06 7.40 -8.65
N ALA A 72 7.92 6.46 -7.71
CA ALA A 72 6.64 6.12 -7.11
C ALA A 72 6.06 7.31 -6.33
N GLN A 73 6.88 7.99 -5.53
CA GLN A 73 6.49 9.21 -4.83
C GLN A 73 6.03 10.30 -5.79
N GLN A 74 6.81 10.61 -6.82
CA GLN A 74 6.45 11.63 -7.81
C GLN A 74 5.17 11.27 -8.58
N THR A 75 4.97 9.98 -8.87
CA THR A 75 3.77 9.50 -9.55
C THR A 75 2.52 9.71 -8.69
N ILE A 76 2.58 9.33 -7.41
CA ILE A 76 1.49 9.56 -6.46
C ILE A 76 1.25 11.06 -6.29
N TYR A 77 2.30 11.84 -6.05
CA TYR A 77 2.21 13.28 -5.89
C TYR A 77 1.50 13.96 -7.08
N ARG A 78 1.89 13.63 -8.31
CA ARG A 78 1.28 14.19 -9.53
C ARG A 78 -0.16 13.76 -9.70
N ALA A 79 -0.48 12.47 -9.48
CA ALA A 79 -1.85 11.97 -9.62
C ALA A 79 -2.79 12.59 -8.57
N MET A 80 -2.30 12.82 -7.36
CA MET A 80 -3.11 13.22 -6.22
C MET A 80 -3.11 14.74 -6.00
N GLY A 81 -1.98 15.42 -6.23
CA GLY A 81 -1.85 16.86 -5.96
C GLY A 81 -2.77 17.74 -6.80
N HIS A 82 -3.14 17.31 -8.00
CA HIS A 82 -4.06 18.04 -8.88
C HIS A 82 -5.51 17.54 -8.81
N SER A 83 -5.80 16.57 -7.98
CA SER A 83 -7.14 15.97 -7.87
C SER A 83 -8.22 16.94 -7.37
N GLY A 84 -7.83 17.96 -6.61
CA GLY A 84 -8.75 18.91 -5.97
C GLY A 84 -9.48 18.34 -4.75
N HIS A 85 -9.14 17.12 -4.30
CA HIS A 85 -9.80 16.44 -3.18
C HIS A 85 -8.98 16.45 -1.90
N LEU A 86 -7.66 16.72 -1.99
CA LEU A 86 -6.73 16.74 -0.87
C LEU A 86 -6.48 18.15 -0.35
N CYS A 87 -6.23 18.27 0.95
CA CYS A 87 -5.73 19.50 1.59
C CYS A 87 -4.23 19.39 1.94
N VAL A 88 -3.73 18.19 2.15
CA VAL A 88 -2.34 17.91 2.50
C VAL A 88 -2.04 16.43 2.21
N MET A 89 -0.79 16.12 1.98
CA MET A 89 -0.25 14.76 1.92
C MET A 89 0.91 14.61 2.91
N ALA A 90 1.21 13.37 3.30
CA ALA A 90 2.43 12.98 3.99
C ALA A 90 2.94 11.66 3.41
N SER A 91 4.24 11.54 3.26
CA SER A 91 4.91 10.36 2.72
C SER A 91 6.02 9.91 3.65
N GLU A 92 6.28 8.60 3.68
CA GLU A 92 7.42 8.03 4.40
C GLU A 92 8.74 8.61 3.88
N GLU A 93 8.84 8.86 2.57
CA GLU A 93 10.03 9.36 1.88
C GLU A 93 10.23 10.89 2.00
N SER A 94 9.40 11.58 2.78
CA SER A 94 9.48 13.05 2.90
C SER A 94 9.55 13.50 4.34
N GLU A 95 10.47 14.42 4.63
CA GLU A 95 10.48 15.11 5.91
C GLU A 95 9.29 16.08 6.00
N GLY A 96 8.33 15.78 6.91
CA GLY A 96 7.16 16.62 7.14
C GLY A 96 6.02 16.41 6.14
N ILE A 97 5.13 17.40 6.11
CA ILE A 97 3.94 17.36 5.25
C ILE A 97 4.26 17.83 3.83
N ILE A 98 3.52 17.27 2.86
CA ILE A 98 3.61 17.65 1.45
C ILE A 98 2.41 18.55 1.14
N PRO A 99 2.62 19.85 0.86
CA PRO A 99 1.53 20.75 0.52
C PRO A 99 0.94 20.42 -0.86
N ILE A 100 -0.32 20.79 -1.05
CA ILE A 100 -0.95 20.73 -2.37
C ILE A 100 -0.33 21.83 -3.26
N PRO A 101 -0.03 21.55 -4.55
CA PRO A 101 0.59 22.52 -5.45
C PRO A 101 -0.16 23.86 -5.50
N ASP A 102 0.59 24.95 -5.69
CA ASP A 102 0.02 26.30 -5.84
C ASP A 102 -0.95 26.36 -7.02
N GLY A 103 -2.07 27.08 -6.83
CA GLY A 103 -3.15 27.18 -7.80
C GLY A 103 -4.06 25.95 -7.86
N GLY A 104 -3.73 24.85 -7.17
CA GLY A 104 -4.59 23.68 -7.05
C GLY A 104 -5.78 23.92 -6.13
N LYS A 105 -6.93 23.33 -6.49
CA LYS A 105 -8.11 23.34 -5.61
C LYS A 105 -7.81 22.50 -4.36
N ARG A 106 -8.15 23.01 -3.19
CA ARG A 106 -8.05 22.30 -1.91
C ARG A 106 -9.32 21.54 -1.62
N GLY A 107 -9.15 20.29 -1.21
CA GLY A 107 -10.24 19.42 -0.78
C GLY A 107 -10.27 19.26 0.73
N ARG A 108 -10.96 18.22 1.18
CA ARG A 108 -11.18 17.93 2.61
C ARG A 108 -10.56 16.64 3.09
N TYR A 109 -9.72 16.02 2.26
CA TYR A 109 -9.06 14.76 2.61
C TYR A 109 -7.57 14.97 2.82
N VAL A 110 -7.01 14.10 3.63
CA VAL A 110 -5.58 13.95 3.90
C VAL A 110 -5.17 12.58 3.37
N LEU A 111 -4.08 12.51 2.64
CA LEU A 111 -3.48 11.26 2.18
C LEU A 111 -2.13 11.07 2.87
N MET A 112 -1.98 9.96 3.58
CA MET A 112 -0.68 9.49 4.06
C MET A 112 -0.33 8.22 3.29
N PHE A 113 0.92 8.08 2.89
CA PHE A 113 1.35 6.94 2.08
C PHE A 113 2.83 6.63 2.25
N ASP A 114 3.14 5.36 2.08
CA ASP A 114 4.46 4.87 1.75
C ASP A 114 4.42 4.53 0.25
N PRO A 115 5.22 5.19 -0.57
CA PRO A 115 5.14 5.02 -2.03
C PRO A 115 5.57 3.63 -2.47
N LEU A 116 6.53 3.00 -1.78
CA LEU A 116 7.08 1.72 -2.22
C LEU A 116 7.67 0.89 -1.06
N ASP A 117 6.81 0.47 -0.13
CA ASP A 117 7.20 -0.39 0.99
C ASP A 117 7.90 -1.67 0.53
N GLY A 118 9.03 -1.96 1.16
CA GLY A 118 9.85 -3.12 0.83
C GLY A 118 10.74 -2.92 -0.40
N SER A 119 11.01 -1.69 -0.82
CA SER A 119 11.84 -1.37 -2.00
C SER A 119 13.21 -2.05 -1.99
N SER A 120 13.81 -2.26 -0.82
CA SER A 120 15.06 -3.03 -0.64
C SER A 120 14.98 -4.49 -1.12
N ASN A 121 13.78 -5.02 -1.36
CA ASN A 121 13.57 -6.39 -1.84
C ASN A 121 13.43 -6.50 -3.37
N ILE A 122 13.55 -5.39 -4.09
CA ILE A 122 13.47 -5.35 -5.56
C ILE A 122 14.55 -6.23 -6.19
N ASP A 123 15.76 -6.16 -5.66
CA ASP A 123 16.93 -6.91 -6.18
C ASP A 123 16.76 -8.42 -6.11
N VAL A 124 15.96 -8.91 -5.17
CA VAL A 124 15.67 -10.35 -5.02
C VAL A 124 14.32 -10.74 -5.65
N ASN A 125 13.71 -9.80 -6.39
CA ASN A 125 12.43 -10.01 -7.07
C ASN A 125 11.31 -10.44 -6.10
N ALA A 126 11.34 -9.95 -4.86
CA ALA A 126 10.26 -10.14 -3.90
C ALA A 126 9.17 -9.08 -4.13
N SER A 127 7.95 -9.39 -3.68
CA SER A 127 6.83 -8.46 -3.79
C SER A 127 7.07 -7.21 -2.93
N ILE A 128 6.77 -6.06 -3.51
CA ILE A 128 6.81 -4.74 -2.89
C ILE A 128 5.43 -4.10 -3.01
N GLY A 129 5.18 -3.01 -2.30
CA GLY A 129 3.85 -2.43 -2.30
C GLY A 129 3.79 -0.95 -2.00
N THR A 130 2.67 -0.33 -2.32
CA THR A 130 2.31 1.02 -1.86
C THR A 130 1.30 0.90 -0.74
N ILE A 131 1.51 1.57 0.38
CA ILE A 131 0.55 1.61 1.49
C ILE A 131 -0.08 2.99 1.54
N PHE A 132 -1.38 3.07 1.83
CA PHE A 132 -2.06 4.36 1.94
C PHE A 132 -3.10 4.39 3.05
N SER A 133 -3.31 5.59 3.58
CA SER A 133 -4.33 5.91 4.57
C SER A 133 -4.97 7.25 4.22
N ILE A 134 -6.30 7.34 4.32
CA ILE A 134 -7.07 8.53 4.02
C ILE A 134 -7.81 8.97 5.27
N HIS A 135 -7.65 10.24 5.62
CA HIS A 135 -8.33 10.89 6.73
C HIS A 135 -9.14 12.09 6.25
N ARG A 136 -10.01 12.60 7.10
CA ARG A 136 -10.70 13.87 6.87
C ARG A 136 -9.90 15.00 7.50
N LYS A 137 -9.86 16.15 6.84
CA LYS A 137 -9.34 17.39 7.42
C LYS A 137 -10.13 17.75 8.68
N ILE A 138 -9.42 18.07 9.77
CA ILE A 138 -10.02 18.46 11.05
C ILE A 138 -9.76 19.92 11.39
N THR A 139 -8.72 20.55 10.83
CA THR A 139 -8.41 21.96 11.08
C THR A 139 -9.39 22.89 10.38
N VAL A 140 -9.72 24.01 11.01
CA VAL A 140 -10.68 25.01 10.56
C VAL A 140 -9.96 26.31 10.22
N GLY A 141 -10.47 27.08 9.26
CA GLY A 141 -10.01 28.44 8.97
C GLY A 141 -8.97 28.57 7.86
N HIS A 142 -8.34 27.49 7.41
CA HIS A 142 -7.40 27.49 6.28
C HIS A 142 -7.82 26.50 5.22
N ALA A 143 -7.54 26.80 3.95
CA ALA A 143 -7.82 25.88 2.86
C ALA A 143 -6.80 24.72 2.87
N ASP A 144 -5.53 25.01 3.14
CA ASP A 144 -4.46 24.03 3.24
C ASP A 144 -4.59 23.19 4.52
N GLY A 145 -4.14 21.96 4.48
CA GLY A 145 -4.02 21.10 5.65
C GLY A 145 -2.72 21.39 6.40
N SER A 146 -2.66 20.90 7.62
CA SER A 146 -1.52 21.04 8.54
C SER A 146 -1.06 19.70 9.08
N ILE A 147 -0.01 19.70 9.87
CA ILE A 147 0.51 18.49 10.52
C ILE A 147 -0.54 17.84 11.44
N GLU A 148 -1.39 18.63 12.10
CA GLU A 148 -2.46 18.14 12.95
C GLU A 148 -3.49 17.33 12.15
N ASP A 149 -3.70 17.67 10.88
CA ASP A 149 -4.59 16.93 10.00
C ASP A 149 -4.02 15.53 9.66
N CYS A 150 -2.71 15.35 9.72
CA CYS A 150 -2.04 14.07 9.54
C CYS A 150 -1.96 13.27 10.85
N LEU A 151 -1.75 13.92 12.01
CA LEU A 151 -1.57 13.27 13.30
C LEU A 151 -2.90 12.91 13.99
N GLN A 152 -3.75 12.18 13.29
CA GLN A 152 -5.02 11.68 13.80
C GLN A 152 -4.90 10.24 14.31
N ARG A 153 -5.87 9.81 15.13
CA ARG A 153 -5.92 8.40 15.56
C ARG A 153 -6.21 7.50 14.38
N GLY A 154 -5.63 6.30 14.37
CA GLY A 154 -5.92 5.30 13.34
C GLY A 154 -7.40 4.89 13.26
N THR A 155 -8.16 5.08 14.34
CA THR A 155 -9.61 4.85 14.36
C THR A 155 -10.42 5.89 13.58
N GLU A 156 -9.81 7.03 13.23
CA GLU A 156 -10.44 8.12 12.48
C GLU A 156 -10.19 7.99 10.96
N GLN A 157 -9.53 6.92 10.53
CA GLN A 157 -9.33 6.65 9.12
C GLN A 157 -10.66 6.46 8.40
N LEU A 158 -10.82 7.16 7.28
CA LEU A 158 -11.95 6.96 6.36
C LEU A 158 -11.73 5.75 5.46
N ALA A 159 -10.49 5.53 5.08
CA ALA A 159 -10.07 4.36 4.34
C ALA A 159 -8.59 4.07 4.58
N ALA A 160 -8.24 2.83 4.45
CA ALA A 160 -6.86 2.37 4.41
C ALA A 160 -6.73 1.22 3.42
N GLY A 161 -5.55 1.06 2.86
CA GLY A 161 -5.31 -0.03 1.92
C GLY A 161 -3.87 -0.08 1.45
N TYR A 162 -3.64 -1.02 0.57
CA TYR A 162 -2.34 -1.17 -0.07
C TYR A 162 -2.49 -1.70 -1.50
N PHE A 163 -1.48 -1.42 -2.29
CA PHE A 163 -1.23 -2.10 -3.56
C PHE A 163 -0.02 -3.01 -3.37
N ILE A 164 -0.08 -4.23 -3.87
CA ILE A 164 1.05 -5.14 -3.90
C ILE A 164 1.43 -5.42 -5.34
N TYR A 165 2.73 -5.25 -5.64
CA TYR A 165 3.32 -5.46 -6.95
C TYR A 165 4.11 -6.77 -6.93
N GLY A 166 3.46 -7.85 -7.30
CA GLY A 166 4.03 -9.20 -7.29
C GLY A 166 3.67 -9.97 -8.55
N SER A 167 3.49 -11.28 -8.44
CA SER A 167 3.04 -12.14 -9.55
C SER A 167 1.72 -11.68 -10.18
N SER A 168 0.92 -10.95 -9.43
CA SER A 168 -0.18 -10.12 -9.90
C SER A 168 -0.18 -8.82 -9.11
N THR A 169 -0.62 -7.73 -9.73
CA THR A 169 -0.83 -6.47 -9.01
C THR A 169 -2.20 -6.50 -8.37
N MET A 170 -2.26 -6.30 -7.07
CA MET A 170 -3.51 -6.30 -6.31
C MET A 170 -3.66 -5.02 -5.51
N MET A 171 -4.90 -4.54 -5.41
CA MET A 171 -5.33 -3.53 -4.45
C MET A 171 -6.17 -4.20 -3.38
N VAL A 172 -5.86 -3.96 -2.12
CA VAL A 172 -6.70 -4.35 -0.99
C VAL A 172 -7.03 -3.11 -0.20
N TYR A 173 -8.31 -2.85 0.07
CA TYR A 173 -8.70 -1.68 0.83
C TYR A 173 -9.93 -1.92 1.70
N THR A 174 -10.13 -1.02 2.64
CA THR A 174 -11.31 -0.95 3.51
C THR A 174 -11.74 0.49 3.71
N THR A 175 -13.05 0.68 3.86
CA THR A 175 -13.69 1.92 4.32
C THR A 175 -14.30 1.74 5.72
N GLY A 176 -13.88 0.71 6.46
CA GLY A 176 -14.47 0.32 7.75
C GLY A 176 -15.63 -0.68 7.64
N HIS A 177 -16.09 -1.00 6.42
CA HIS A 177 -17.24 -1.88 6.17
C HIS A 177 -16.86 -3.22 5.54
N GLY A 178 -15.73 -3.76 5.91
CA GLY A 178 -15.16 -4.98 5.36
C GLY A 178 -13.90 -4.69 4.55
N VAL A 179 -13.23 -5.75 4.14
CA VAL A 179 -12.00 -5.67 3.35
C VAL A 179 -12.24 -6.34 2.02
N ASN A 180 -11.91 -5.65 0.94
CA ASN A 180 -12.08 -6.17 -0.42
C ASN A 180 -10.77 -6.11 -1.20
N GLY A 181 -10.51 -7.13 -2.01
CA GLY A 181 -9.31 -7.25 -2.84
C GLY A 181 -9.67 -7.27 -4.33
N PHE A 182 -8.89 -6.53 -5.09
CA PHE A 182 -9.03 -6.33 -6.53
C PHE A 182 -7.73 -6.69 -7.21
N THR A 183 -7.81 -7.46 -8.27
CA THR A 183 -6.64 -7.82 -9.08
C THR A 183 -6.64 -6.98 -10.36
N LEU A 184 -5.50 -6.42 -10.71
CA LEU A 184 -5.31 -5.71 -11.97
C LEU A 184 -5.35 -6.71 -13.13
N ASP A 185 -6.28 -6.51 -14.04
CA ASP A 185 -6.25 -7.15 -15.35
C ASP A 185 -5.42 -6.25 -16.29
N PRO A 186 -4.20 -6.66 -16.67
CA PRO A 186 -3.34 -5.82 -17.50
C PRO A 186 -3.87 -5.65 -18.93
N SER A 187 -4.73 -6.54 -19.40
CA SER A 187 -5.32 -6.46 -20.75
C SER A 187 -6.42 -5.41 -20.82
N LEU A 188 -7.17 -5.24 -19.74
CA LEU A 188 -8.21 -4.21 -19.62
C LEU A 188 -7.66 -2.91 -19.02
N GLY A 189 -6.55 -3.01 -18.28
CA GLY A 189 -6.02 -1.91 -17.49
C GLY A 189 -6.91 -1.55 -16.29
N GLU A 190 -7.68 -2.50 -15.75
CA GLU A 190 -8.64 -2.26 -14.67
C GLU A 190 -8.46 -3.22 -13.50
N PHE A 191 -8.66 -2.69 -12.28
CA PHE A 191 -8.73 -3.48 -11.06
C PHE A 191 -10.11 -4.12 -10.93
N LEU A 192 -10.17 -5.44 -10.96
CA LEU A 192 -11.39 -6.24 -10.89
C LEU A 192 -11.52 -6.91 -9.53
N LEU A 193 -12.73 -6.90 -8.95
CA LEU A 193 -13.02 -7.54 -7.67
C LEU A 193 -12.74 -9.04 -7.76
N SER A 194 -11.71 -9.48 -7.06
CA SER A 194 -11.26 -10.88 -7.02
C SER A 194 -11.48 -11.53 -5.66
N HIS A 195 -11.47 -10.73 -4.59
CA HIS A 195 -11.60 -11.19 -3.21
C HIS A 195 -12.58 -10.28 -2.45
N ALA A 196 -13.83 -10.70 -2.42
CA ALA A 196 -14.85 -9.98 -1.67
C ALA A 196 -14.83 -10.37 -0.18
N ASN A 197 -15.00 -9.38 0.69
CA ASN A 197 -15.19 -9.57 2.13
C ASN A 197 -14.13 -10.47 2.77
N ILE A 198 -12.86 -10.13 2.57
CA ILE A 198 -11.71 -10.85 3.14
C ILE A 198 -11.85 -10.90 4.65
N LYS A 199 -11.70 -12.10 5.23
CA LYS A 199 -11.76 -12.33 6.68
C LYS A 199 -10.50 -13.03 7.15
N ILE A 200 -10.01 -12.61 8.31
CA ILE A 200 -8.97 -13.34 9.02
C ILE A 200 -9.58 -14.66 9.51
N PRO A 201 -9.00 -15.81 9.16
CA PRO A 201 -9.50 -17.09 9.66
C PRO A 201 -9.31 -17.17 11.18
N ARG A 202 -10.23 -17.88 11.88
CA ARG A 202 -10.11 -18.08 13.33
C ARG A 202 -8.77 -18.70 13.74
N ARG A 203 -8.19 -19.49 12.86
CA ARG A 203 -6.87 -20.11 13.04
C ARG A 203 -6.11 -20.04 11.72
N GLY A 204 -4.88 -19.53 11.77
CA GLY A 204 -3.96 -19.49 10.65
C GLY A 204 -3.50 -20.91 10.24
N LYS A 205 -2.83 -21.00 9.12
CA LYS A 205 -2.19 -22.23 8.63
C LYS A 205 -0.69 -22.02 8.38
N ILE A 206 -0.28 -20.78 8.34
CA ILE A 206 1.06 -20.35 7.95
C ILE A 206 1.56 -19.35 9.00
N TYR A 207 2.83 -19.41 9.33
CA TYR A 207 3.51 -18.33 10.04
C TYR A 207 4.70 -17.85 9.21
N SER A 208 5.11 -16.61 9.43
CA SER A 208 6.30 -16.02 8.82
C SER A 208 6.98 -15.14 9.84
N ILE A 209 8.28 -15.35 10.04
CA ILE A 209 9.12 -14.55 10.94
C ILE A 209 10.57 -14.67 10.49
N ASN A 210 11.35 -13.61 10.63
CA ASN A 210 12.79 -13.64 10.37
C ASN A 210 13.52 -14.37 11.51
N GLU A 211 13.75 -15.66 11.33
CA GLU A 211 14.48 -16.47 12.31
C GLU A 211 15.99 -16.18 12.35
N GLY A 212 16.53 -15.40 11.41
CA GLY A 212 17.91 -14.93 11.45
C GLY A 212 18.21 -14.10 12.70
N ASN A 213 17.20 -13.46 13.28
CA ASN A 213 17.32 -12.66 14.50
C ASN A 213 17.01 -13.42 15.79
N ILE A 214 16.94 -14.75 15.76
CA ILE A 214 16.55 -15.60 16.90
C ILE A 214 17.38 -15.33 18.17
N ASN A 215 18.66 -14.97 18.02
CA ASN A 215 19.54 -14.66 19.13
C ASN A 215 19.22 -13.34 19.82
N GLN A 216 18.49 -12.44 19.15
CA GLN A 216 18.08 -11.13 19.66
C GLN A 216 16.65 -11.16 20.25
N TRP A 217 15.91 -12.23 20.05
CA TRP A 217 14.53 -12.33 20.54
C TRP A 217 14.48 -12.41 22.06
N ASP A 218 13.54 -11.70 22.63
CA ASP A 218 13.16 -11.86 24.02
C ASP A 218 12.52 -13.24 24.29
N SER A 219 12.38 -13.59 25.57
CA SER A 219 11.86 -14.90 25.97
C SER A 219 10.38 -15.10 25.59
N GLY A 220 9.61 -14.03 25.46
CA GLY A 220 8.20 -14.07 25.04
C GLY A 220 8.08 -14.43 23.58
N THR A 221 8.83 -13.73 22.72
CA THR A 221 8.90 -13.97 21.27
C THR A 221 9.37 -15.41 20.98
N ARG A 222 10.42 -15.87 21.65
CA ARG A 222 10.91 -17.26 21.49
C ARG A 222 9.82 -18.28 21.82
N ARG A 223 9.16 -18.15 22.98
CA ARG A 223 8.07 -19.06 23.38
C ARG A 223 6.90 -19.03 22.42
N TYR A 224 6.54 -17.84 21.90
CA TYR A 224 5.48 -17.72 20.92
C TYR A 224 5.80 -18.48 19.64
N VAL A 225 7.00 -18.29 19.10
CA VAL A 225 7.42 -18.97 17.87
C VAL A 225 7.53 -20.47 18.07
N GLU A 226 8.08 -20.92 19.21
CA GLU A 226 8.11 -22.34 19.57
C GLU A 226 6.72 -22.94 19.68
N HIS A 227 5.78 -22.23 20.30
CA HIS A 227 4.37 -22.65 20.37
C HIS A 227 3.76 -22.80 18.97
N VAL A 228 3.96 -21.82 18.07
CA VAL A 228 3.45 -21.88 16.70
C VAL A 228 4.07 -23.05 15.92
N LYS A 229 5.36 -23.35 16.13
CA LYS A 229 6.05 -24.49 15.51
C LYS A 229 5.54 -25.84 16.04
N GLN A 230 5.21 -25.91 17.32
CA GLN A 230 4.75 -27.15 17.99
C GLN A 230 3.23 -27.33 17.91
N ASP A 231 2.47 -26.22 17.74
CA ASP A 231 1.03 -26.29 17.70
C ASP A 231 0.57 -27.11 16.49
N GLN A 232 -0.26 -28.10 16.76
CA GLN A 232 -0.81 -28.95 15.72
C GLN A 232 -2.11 -28.36 15.19
N LYS A 233 -2.22 -28.29 13.87
CA LYS A 233 -3.50 -28.01 13.22
C LYS A 233 -4.52 -29.07 13.67
N SER A 234 -5.80 -28.77 13.49
CA SER A 234 -6.90 -29.72 13.77
C SER A 234 -6.73 -31.08 13.05
N ASP A 235 -5.90 -31.14 12.01
CA ASP A 235 -5.51 -32.35 11.28
C ASP A 235 -4.18 -32.98 11.75
N GLY A 236 -3.64 -32.52 12.88
CA GLY A 236 -2.39 -33.03 13.44
C GLY A 236 -1.11 -32.54 12.77
N ARG A 237 -1.19 -31.57 11.84
CA ARG A 237 -0.02 -31.06 11.15
C ARG A 237 0.47 -29.74 11.74
N PRO A 238 1.80 -29.50 11.83
CA PRO A 238 2.33 -28.21 12.26
C PRO A 238 1.98 -27.11 11.27
N TYR A 239 2.07 -25.85 11.71
CA TYR A 239 1.99 -24.71 10.80
C TYR A 239 3.11 -24.76 9.78
N SER A 240 2.80 -24.36 8.55
CA SER A 240 3.82 -24.22 7.51
C SER A 240 4.53 -22.88 7.68
N CYS A 241 5.86 -22.89 7.64
CA CYS A 241 6.63 -21.66 7.56
C CYS A 241 6.54 -21.11 6.13
N LEU A 242 6.18 -19.83 5.98
CA LEU A 242 6.41 -19.13 4.72
C LEU A 242 7.90 -18.77 4.70
N LEU A 243 8.65 -19.32 3.76
CA LEU A 243 10.07 -19.07 3.64
C LEU A 243 10.31 -17.56 3.41
N TYR A 244 11.03 -16.95 4.36
CA TYR A 244 11.51 -15.58 4.20
C TYR A 244 12.89 -15.67 3.52
N THR A 245 12.98 -15.18 2.29
CA THR A 245 14.14 -15.45 1.44
C THR A 245 15.25 -14.42 1.57
N SER A 246 15.03 -13.30 2.28
CA SER A 246 16.11 -12.31 2.47
C SER A 246 15.88 -11.47 3.73
N PRO A 247 16.90 -11.26 4.57
CA PRO A 247 16.85 -10.18 5.55
C PRO A 247 16.91 -8.85 4.83
N SER A 248 16.03 -7.91 5.21
CA SER A 248 16.13 -6.54 4.75
C SER A 248 17.50 -5.97 5.15
N PRO A 249 18.18 -5.21 4.28
CA PRO A 249 19.39 -4.48 4.65
C PRO A 249 19.23 -3.53 5.85
N ARG A 250 17.98 -3.14 6.17
CA ARG A 250 17.65 -2.34 7.36
C ARG A 250 17.67 -3.15 8.67
N ASP A 251 17.70 -4.47 8.58
CA ASP A 251 17.68 -5.37 9.74
C ASP A 251 19.10 -5.85 10.13
N SER A 252 20.14 -5.32 9.49
CA SER A 252 21.56 -5.66 9.72
C SER A 252 22.31 -4.58 10.52
#